data_4a6f9640b9e7034444bd4e19c98228be
#
_entry.id   4a6f9640b9e7034444bd4e19c98228be
#
_cell.length_a   1.000
_cell.length_b   1.000
_cell.length_c   1.000
_cell.angle_alpha   90.00
_cell.angle_beta   90.00
_cell.angle_gamma   90.00
#
_symmetry.space_group_name_H-M   'P 1'
#
loop_
_entity.id
_entity.type
_entity.pdbx_description
1 polymer ?
#
loop_
_entity_poly.entity_id
_entity_poly.type
_entity_poly.pdbx_seq_one_letter_code
_entity_poly.pdbx_strand_id
1 'polypeptide(L)'
;NIGTYNKTPNSARKWCKTCGGHILTEHPGLGLTDVYAAVIPDFPYQAGIHVNYEETKLRIQDGLPKMKDLPKEMGGSGISIPE
;
A
#
# COMPACT_ATOMS: atom_id res chain seq x y z
N ASN A 1 17.84 -13.42 -3.79
CA ASN A 1 17.22 -13.96 -2.58
C ASN A 1 15.83 -13.39 -2.32
N ILE A 2 15.17 -13.01 -3.38
CA ILE A 2 13.83 -12.41 -3.36
C ILE A 2 12.82 -13.39 -3.92
N GLY A 3 11.75 -13.64 -3.17
CA GLY A 3 10.62 -14.43 -3.62
C GLY A 3 9.56 -13.53 -4.24
N THR A 4 8.73 -14.10 -5.10
CA THR A 4 7.64 -13.38 -5.74
C THR A 4 6.36 -14.19 -5.64
N TYR A 5 5.27 -13.50 -5.23
CA TYR A 5 3.94 -14.08 -5.24
C TYR A 5 3.01 -13.17 -6.03
N ASN A 6 2.43 -13.68 -7.09
CA ASN A 6 1.49 -12.95 -7.92
C ASN A 6 0.06 -13.29 -7.48
N LYS A 7 -0.49 -12.46 -6.58
CA LYS A 7 -1.88 -12.63 -6.18
C LYS A 7 -2.82 -12.41 -7.37
N THR A 8 -2.48 -11.42 -8.21
CA THR A 8 -3.16 -11.13 -9.46
C THR A 8 -2.10 -10.78 -10.50
N PRO A 9 -2.45 -10.71 -11.81
CA PRO A 9 -1.48 -10.27 -12.83
C PRO A 9 -0.90 -8.87 -12.58
N ASN A 10 -1.63 -8.02 -11.83
CA ASN A 10 -1.19 -6.66 -11.55
C ASN A 10 -0.60 -6.49 -10.15
N SER A 11 -0.30 -7.57 -9.45
CA SER A 11 0.20 -7.51 -8.09
C SER A 11 1.29 -8.55 -7.88
N ALA A 12 2.54 -8.12 -7.98
CA ALA A 12 3.71 -8.98 -7.74
C ALA A 12 4.30 -8.63 -6.38
N ARG A 13 4.02 -9.46 -5.38
CA ARG A 13 4.49 -9.25 -4.01
C ARG A 13 5.87 -9.86 -3.84
N LYS A 14 6.84 -9.03 -3.40
CA LYS A 14 8.23 -9.43 -3.22
C LYS A 14 8.54 -9.58 -1.74
N TRP A 15 9.20 -10.66 -1.39
CA TRP A 15 9.52 -10.98 0.00
C TRP A 15 10.92 -11.58 0.11
N CYS A 16 11.50 -11.46 1.29
CA CYS A 16 12.85 -11.97 1.55
C CYS A 16 12.79 -13.47 1.81
N LYS A 17 13.50 -14.26 1.01
CA LYS A 17 13.54 -15.71 1.20
C LYS A 17 14.28 -16.13 2.46
N THR A 18 15.11 -15.26 3.00
CA THR A 18 15.88 -15.57 4.20
C THR A 18 15.05 -15.45 5.48
N CYS A 19 14.30 -14.33 5.61
CA CYS A 19 13.56 -14.07 6.85
C CYS A 19 12.04 -14.07 6.67
N GLY A 20 11.54 -14.13 5.43
CA GLY A 20 10.11 -14.10 5.15
C GLY A 20 9.50 -12.72 5.18
N GLY A 21 10.28 -11.69 5.43
CA GLY A 21 9.78 -10.32 5.51
C GLY A 21 9.31 -9.80 4.16
N HIS A 22 8.14 -9.15 4.15
CA HIS A 22 7.60 -8.54 2.95
C HIS A 22 8.35 -7.23 2.67
N ILE A 23 8.74 -7.01 1.42
CA ILE A 23 9.58 -5.87 1.05
C ILE A 23 8.81 -4.84 0.23
N LEU A 24 8.21 -5.26 -0.86
CA LEU A 24 7.50 -4.36 -1.77
C LEU A 24 6.49 -5.12 -2.62
N THR A 25 5.63 -4.36 -3.29
CA THR A 25 4.68 -4.92 -4.24
C THR A 25 4.77 -4.12 -5.53
N GLU A 26 4.99 -4.79 -6.64
CA GLU A 26 4.98 -4.16 -7.96
C GLU A 26 3.59 -4.22 -8.54
N HIS A 27 3.14 -3.11 -9.14
CA HIS A 27 1.85 -3.02 -9.82
C HIS A 27 2.08 -2.67 -11.29
N PRO A 28 2.39 -3.66 -12.15
CA PRO A 28 2.76 -3.38 -13.54
C PRO A 28 1.69 -2.62 -14.31
N GLY A 29 0.41 -2.92 -14.06
CA GLY A 29 -0.69 -2.24 -14.74
C GLY A 29 -0.82 -0.76 -14.41
N LEU A 30 -0.25 -0.31 -13.31
CA LEU A 30 -0.27 1.08 -12.89
C LEU A 30 1.09 1.76 -13.05
N GLY A 31 2.15 1.00 -13.34
CA GLY A 31 3.51 1.53 -13.38
C GLY A 31 4.00 1.98 -12.02
N LEU A 32 3.52 1.38 -10.94
CA LEU A 32 3.83 1.77 -9.57
C LEU A 32 4.44 0.63 -8.79
N THR A 33 5.24 0.97 -7.79
CA THR A 33 5.81 0.02 -6.83
C THR A 33 5.57 0.56 -5.43
N ASP A 34 4.92 -0.24 -4.59
CA ASP A 34 4.70 0.08 -3.18
C ASP A 34 5.85 -0.51 -2.36
N VAL A 35 6.55 0.33 -1.61
CA VAL A 35 7.64 -0.11 -0.75
C VAL A 35 7.29 0.22 0.69
N TYR A 36 7.47 -0.75 1.60
CA TYR A 36 7.27 -0.48 3.02
C TYR A 36 8.37 0.44 3.53
N ALA A 37 7.97 1.54 4.16
CA ALA A 37 8.93 2.49 4.73
C ALA A 37 9.86 1.82 5.75
N ALA A 38 9.36 0.82 6.45
CA ALA A 38 10.12 0.11 7.47
C ALA A 38 11.34 -0.66 6.92
N VAL A 39 11.37 -0.95 5.62
CA VAL A 39 12.52 -1.66 5.02
C VAL A 39 13.55 -0.71 4.43
N ILE A 40 13.32 0.60 4.52
CA ILE A 40 14.26 1.62 4.02
C ILE A 40 14.85 2.34 5.23
N PRO A 41 16.10 2.06 5.60
CA PRO A 41 16.74 2.74 6.74
C PRO A 41 16.75 4.26 6.56
N ASP A 42 16.48 4.98 7.63
CA ASP A 42 16.54 6.44 7.67
C ASP A 42 15.63 7.16 6.68
N PHE A 43 14.60 6.48 6.18
CA PHE A 43 13.65 7.09 5.26
C PHE A 43 12.78 8.11 6.02
N PRO A 44 12.71 9.38 5.58
CA PRO A 44 11.90 10.40 6.25
C PRO A 44 10.42 10.23 5.91
N TYR A 45 9.78 9.23 6.52
CA TYR A 45 8.40 8.89 6.22
C TYR A 45 7.43 9.95 6.77
N GLN A 46 6.49 10.36 5.92
CA GLN A 46 5.39 11.23 6.33
C GLN A 46 4.12 10.71 5.68
N ALA A 47 3.16 10.32 6.51
CA ALA A 47 1.88 9.82 6.03
C ALA A 47 1.11 10.92 5.31
N GLY A 48 0.46 10.58 4.20
CA GLY A 48 -0.30 11.53 3.42
C GLY A 48 -1.78 11.18 3.26
N ILE A 49 -2.11 9.89 3.29
CA ILE A 49 -3.46 9.45 3.00
C ILE A 49 -3.66 8.02 3.51
N HIS A 50 -4.88 7.71 3.90
CA HIS A 50 -5.28 6.32 4.19
C HIS A 50 -6.12 5.80 3.03
N VAL A 51 -5.80 4.60 2.57
CA VAL A 51 -6.57 3.94 1.51
C VAL A 51 -7.27 2.70 2.06
N ASN A 52 -8.29 2.22 1.35
CA ASN A 52 -9.08 1.07 1.77
C ASN A 52 -9.64 1.22 3.19
N TYR A 53 -9.97 2.46 3.57
CA TYR A 53 -10.40 2.78 4.93
C TYR A 53 -11.76 2.20 5.26
N GLU A 54 -12.58 1.88 4.26
CA GLU A 54 -13.86 1.21 4.49
C GLU A 54 -13.69 -0.14 5.19
N GLU A 55 -12.55 -0.79 4.97
CA GLU A 55 -12.25 -2.11 5.54
C GLU A 55 -11.53 -2.04 6.88
N THR A 56 -11.34 -0.83 7.43
CA THR A 56 -10.56 -0.67 8.65
C THR A 56 -11.22 -1.36 9.85
N LYS A 57 -10.39 -1.90 10.71
CA LYS A 57 -10.82 -2.47 11.98
C LYS A 57 -10.73 -1.47 13.12
N LEU A 58 -9.94 -0.41 12.92
CA LEU A 58 -9.71 0.62 13.92
C LEU A 58 -9.78 1.98 13.25
N ARG A 59 -10.66 2.84 13.74
CA ARG A 59 -10.78 4.21 13.22
C ARG A 59 -9.62 5.06 13.72
N ILE A 60 -8.99 5.79 12.80
CA ILE A 60 -7.82 6.61 13.09
C ILE A 60 -8.19 8.08 12.85
N GLN A 61 -8.10 8.90 13.90
CA GLN A 61 -8.43 10.33 13.82
C GLN A 61 -7.14 11.15 13.81
N ASP A 62 -6.49 11.24 12.67
CA ASP A 62 -5.23 11.95 12.50
C ASP A 62 -5.34 13.13 11.53
N GLY A 63 -6.53 13.43 11.02
CA GLY A 63 -6.75 14.56 10.11
C GLY A 63 -6.34 14.27 8.67
N LEU A 64 -5.75 13.12 8.37
CA LEU A 64 -5.40 12.78 7.00
C LEU A 64 -6.62 12.32 6.21
N PRO A 65 -6.63 12.53 4.88
CA PRO A 65 -7.72 12.04 4.05
C PRO A 65 -7.91 10.53 4.18
N LYS A 66 -9.15 10.09 4.22
CA LYS A 66 -9.50 8.67 4.29
C LYS A 66 -10.24 8.31 3.02
N MET A 67 -9.64 7.45 2.19
CA MET A 67 -10.27 6.99 0.96
C MET A 67 -11.04 5.71 1.24
N LYS A 68 -12.25 5.62 0.68
CA LYS A 68 -13.06 4.41 0.78
C LYS A 68 -12.26 3.20 0.31
N ASP A 69 -11.68 3.31 -0.87
CA ASP A 69 -10.79 2.30 -1.44
C ASP A 69 -9.51 3.00 -1.92
N LEU A 70 -9.35 3.25 -3.19
CA LEU A 70 -8.17 3.91 -3.77
C LEU A 70 -8.55 5.22 -4.44
N PRO A 71 -7.56 6.13 -4.65
CA PRO A 71 -7.76 7.29 -5.50
C PRO A 71 -8.17 6.88 -6.90
N LYS A 72 -8.88 7.77 -7.58
CA LYS A 72 -9.40 7.49 -8.93
C LYS A 72 -8.27 7.21 -9.92
N GLU A 73 -7.15 7.89 -9.79
CA GLU A 73 -5.97 7.71 -10.64
C GLU A 73 -5.38 6.31 -10.54
N MET A 74 -5.66 5.61 -9.45
CA MET A 74 -5.17 4.24 -9.20
C MET A 74 -6.24 3.18 -9.49
N GLY A 75 -7.33 3.57 -10.16
CA GLY A 75 -8.42 2.65 -10.48
C GLY A 75 -9.46 2.49 -9.38
N GLY A 76 -9.43 3.33 -8.36
CA GLY A 76 -10.40 3.29 -7.28
C GLY A 76 -11.60 4.19 -7.53
N SER A 77 -12.49 4.28 -6.55
CA SER A 77 -13.70 5.10 -6.64
C SER A 77 -13.41 6.59 -6.52
N GLY A 78 -12.32 6.95 -5.85
CA GLY A 78 -12.00 8.33 -5.54
C GLY A 78 -12.89 8.92 -4.45
N ILE A 79 -13.63 8.09 -3.73
CA ILE A 79 -14.56 8.55 -2.70
C ILE A 79 -13.84 8.67 -1.36
N SER A 80 -13.97 9.85 -0.73
CA SER A 80 -13.49 10.08 0.64
C SER A 80 -14.60 9.72 1.63
N ILE A 81 -14.22 9.16 2.76
CA ILE A 81 -15.15 8.80 3.81
C ILE A 81 -14.68 9.39 5.15
N PRO A 82 -15.57 9.52 6.15
CA PRO A 82 -15.21 10.07 7.45
C PRO A 82 -14.20 9.21 8.21
N GLU A 83 -13.44 9.87 9.07
CA GLU A 83 -12.51 9.18 9.97
C GLU A 83 -13.20 8.19 10.92
#